data_b4b97c6d0bfb81ce8acf724d70ee6e28
#
_entry.id   b4b97c6d0bfb81ce8acf724d70ee6e28
#
_cell.length_a   1.000
_cell.length_b   1.000
_cell.length_c   1.000
_cell.angle_alpha   90.00
_cell.angle_beta   90.00
_cell.angle_gamma   90.00
#
_symmetry.space_group_name_H-M   'P 1'
#
loop_
_entity.id
_entity.type
_entity.pdbx_description
1 polymer ?
#
loop_
_entity_poly.entity_id
_entity_poly.type
_entity_poly.pdbx_seq_one_letter_code
_entity_poly.pdbx_strand_id
1 'polypeptide(L)'
;HNIHRRYPEVAILIPDTMGRACGGLCASCQRMYDFQSRRLNFELEKLKPKENWNTRLRKLMDYFEHDTQIRDILITGGDALMSRNATLRNILDAVCKMAVRKRQANLSRPDGEKYAELQRVRLGTRLPVYLPMRVDDELLDILRDFRQKAVEAGITQLFVQTHFQSPLEVTPESREAIRRILSTGWAVTNQLVYNVAASRRGHTAKLRKV
;
A
#
# COMPACT_ATOMS: atom_id res chain seq x y z
N HIS A 1 2.69 14.38 8.13
CA HIS A 1 3.26 13.08 8.48
C HIS A 1 2.80 12.01 7.49
N ASN A 2 3.76 11.23 6.98
CA ASN A 2 3.50 10.20 5.95
C ASN A 2 3.51 8.78 6.52
N ILE A 3 3.43 8.64 7.85
CA ILE A 3 3.32 7.36 8.56
C ILE A 3 2.09 7.41 9.45
N HIS A 4 1.29 6.33 9.37
CA HIS A 4 0.29 6.03 10.39
C HIS A 4 0.63 4.67 11.01
N ARG A 5 0.55 4.60 12.32
CA ARG A 5 0.83 3.39 13.09
C ARG A 5 -0.23 3.21 14.17
N ARG A 6 -0.97 2.12 14.09
CA ARG A 6 -1.95 1.71 15.10
C ARG A 6 -1.47 0.51 15.90
N TYR A 7 -0.77 -0.38 15.23
CA TYR A 7 -0.24 -1.61 15.82
C TYR A 7 1.29 -1.55 15.86
N PRO A 8 1.94 -2.17 16.86
CA PRO A 8 3.39 -2.12 16.99
C PRO A 8 4.15 -2.65 15.78
N GLU A 9 3.61 -3.69 15.13
CA GLU A 9 4.27 -4.41 14.06
C GLU A 9 3.94 -3.89 12.67
N VAL A 10 2.94 -3.01 12.54
CA VAL A 10 2.39 -2.56 11.26
C VAL A 10 2.48 -1.06 11.13
N ALA A 11 3.04 -0.61 10.02
CA ALA A 11 3.04 0.80 9.66
C ALA A 11 2.39 1.02 8.29
N ILE A 12 1.68 2.13 8.15
CA ILE A 12 1.17 2.63 6.87
C ILE A 12 2.14 3.70 6.37
N LEU A 13 2.71 3.48 5.19
CA LEU A 13 3.46 4.49 4.46
C LEU A 13 2.52 5.18 3.46
N ILE A 14 2.40 6.49 3.59
CA ILE A 14 1.52 7.31 2.77
C ILE A 14 2.35 8.05 1.72
N PRO A 15 2.27 7.65 0.42
CA PRO A 15 2.91 8.40 -0.66
C PRO A 15 2.34 9.81 -0.76
N ASP A 16 3.21 10.80 -0.95
CA ASP A 16 2.80 12.22 -0.99
C ASP A 16 2.78 12.77 -2.42
N THR A 17 2.63 11.91 -3.39
CA THR A 17 2.92 12.21 -4.78
C THR A 17 1.75 12.77 -5.58
N MET A 18 0.53 12.58 -5.09
CA MET A 18 -0.70 12.99 -5.77
C MET A 18 -1.66 13.74 -4.84
N GLY A 19 -1.15 14.47 -3.85
CA GLY A 19 -1.99 15.13 -2.87
C GLY A 19 -2.92 14.17 -2.11
N ARG A 20 -2.50 12.90 -1.98
CA ARG A 20 -3.29 11.79 -1.42
C ARG A 20 -4.55 11.51 -2.24
N ALA A 21 -4.51 11.73 -3.55
CA ALA A 21 -5.62 11.49 -4.45
C ALA A 21 -6.06 10.02 -4.43
N CYS A 22 -7.36 9.82 -4.50
CA CYS A 22 -7.97 8.53 -4.66
C CYS A 22 -9.29 8.70 -5.43
N GLY A 23 -9.47 7.97 -6.53
CA GLY A 23 -10.71 7.96 -7.31
C GLY A 23 -11.80 7.04 -6.75
N GLY A 24 -11.48 6.28 -5.69
CA GLY A 24 -12.34 5.20 -5.22
C GLY A 24 -13.61 5.63 -4.50
N LEU A 25 -13.69 6.84 -3.96
CA LEU A 25 -14.85 7.43 -3.27
C LEU A 25 -15.60 6.44 -2.35
N CYS A 26 -14.85 5.61 -1.61
CA CYS A 26 -15.44 4.58 -0.76
C CYS A 26 -16.26 5.22 0.38
N ALA A 27 -17.53 4.85 0.53
CA ALA A 27 -18.39 5.36 1.60
C ALA A 27 -17.87 5.09 3.02
N SER A 28 -17.03 4.07 3.17
CA SER A 28 -16.38 3.70 4.43
C SER A 28 -15.02 4.37 4.63
N CYS A 29 -14.57 5.22 3.71
CA CYS A 29 -13.28 5.85 3.80
C CYS A 29 -13.31 7.00 4.82
N GLN A 30 -12.45 6.94 5.83
CA GLN A 30 -12.32 7.99 6.84
C GLN A 30 -12.03 9.36 6.23
N ARG A 31 -11.35 9.42 5.08
CA ARG A 31 -11.08 10.66 4.36
C ARG A 31 -12.33 11.27 3.71
N MET A 32 -13.31 10.45 3.30
CA MET A 32 -14.62 10.96 2.85
C MET A 32 -15.36 11.66 3.99
N TYR A 33 -15.17 11.19 5.20
CA TYR A 33 -15.73 11.84 6.39
C TYR A 33 -15.18 13.25 6.56
N ASP A 34 -13.89 13.45 6.34
CA ASP A 34 -13.25 14.75 6.39
C ASP A 34 -13.79 15.69 5.30
N PHE A 35 -14.03 15.20 4.08
CA PHE A 35 -14.66 15.97 3.01
C PHE A 35 -16.12 16.35 3.32
N GLN A 36 -16.89 15.42 3.87
CA GLN A 36 -18.32 15.63 4.18
C GLN A 36 -18.50 16.53 5.41
N SER A 37 -17.57 16.52 6.34
CA SER A 37 -17.70 17.28 7.60
C SER A 37 -17.52 18.79 7.45
N ARG A 38 -17.21 19.29 6.24
CA ARG A 38 -16.86 20.70 5.96
C ARG A 38 -15.76 21.29 6.86
N ARG A 39 -15.05 20.43 7.59
CA ARG A 39 -13.96 20.84 8.51
C ARG A 39 -12.62 21.00 7.80
N LEU A 40 -12.53 20.57 6.55
CA LEU A 40 -11.35 20.81 5.73
C LEU A 40 -11.46 22.24 5.16
N ASN A 41 -10.86 23.18 5.83
CA ASN A 41 -10.38 24.37 5.15
C ASN A 41 -9.32 23.93 4.17
N PHE A 42 -9.69 23.86 2.88
CA PHE A 42 -8.77 23.60 1.79
C PHE A 42 -7.85 24.82 1.55
N GLU A 43 -7.07 25.17 2.54
CA GLU A 43 -5.92 26.01 2.32
C GLU A 43 -4.86 25.14 1.65
N LEU A 44 -4.96 25.00 0.32
CA LEU A 44 -4.05 24.19 -0.50
C LEU A 44 -2.58 24.51 -0.21
N GLU A 45 -2.28 25.73 0.18
CA GLU A 45 -0.93 26.15 0.56
C GLU A 45 -0.42 25.49 1.83
N LYS A 46 -1.29 25.26 2.82
CA LYS A 46 -0.93 24.53 4.05
C LYS A 46 -0.75 23.05 3.82
N LEU A 47 -1.30 22.51 2.72
CA LEU A 47 -1.18 21.11 2.31
C LEU A 47 0.04 20.87 1.43
N LYS A 48 0.69 21.92 0.92
CA LYS A 48 1.92 21.77 0.13
C LYS A 48 3.02 21.17 1.01
N PRO A 49 3.69 20.11 0.54
CA PRO A 49 4.80 19.54 1.28
C PRO A 49 5.91 20.59 1.43
N LYS A 50 6.36 20.83 2.65
CA LYS A 50 7.48 21.75 2.93
C LYS A 50 8.83 21.21 2.48
N GLU A 51 8.90 19.91 2.24
CA GLU A 51 10.10 19.20 1.82
C GLU A 51 9.85 18.43 0.53
N ASN A 52 10.89 18.29 -0.25
CA ASN A 52 10.85 17.46 -1.44
C ASN A 52 10.63 15.97 -1.04
N TRP A 53 9.94 15.22 -1.92
CA TRP A 53 9.56 13.84 -1.66
C TRP A 53 10.75 12.92 -1.35
N ASN A 54 11.85 13.04 -2.09
CA ASN A 54 13.02 12.18 -1.89
C ASN A 54 13.67 12.39 -0.50
N THR A 55 13.73 13.63 -0.02
CA THR A 55 14.20 13.93 1.34
C THR A 55 13.28 13.34 2.39
N ARG A 56 11.96 13.44 2.16
CA ARG A 56 10.97 12.88 3.06
C ARG A 56 11.01 11.35 3.06
N LEU A 57 11.09 10.71 1.89
CA LEU A 57 11.20 9.27 1.77
C LEU A 57 12.42 8.73 2.53
N ARG A 58 13.56 9.41 2.44
CA ARG A 58 14.76 9.06 3.20
C ARG A 58 14.51 9.06 4.71
N LYS A 59 13.91 10.14 5.25
CA LYS A 59 13.54 10.23 6.67
C LYS A 59 12.56 9.12 7.10
N LEU A 60 11.63 8.73 6.22
CA LEU A 60 10.72 7.62 6.46
C LEU A 60 11.46 6.28 6.52
N MET A 61 12.40 6.07 5.62
CA MET A 61 13.23 4.85 5.63
C MET A 61 14.12 4.79 6.86
N ASP A 62 14.72 5.91 7.27
CA ASP A 62 15.51 5.99 8.50
C ASP A 62 14.68 5.62 9.73
N TYR A 63 13.43 6.10 9.80
CA TYR A 63 12.51 5.72 10.88
C TYR A 63 12.23 4.21 10.88
N PHE A 64 11.92 3.62 9.71
CA PHE A 64 11.64 2.19 9.63
C PHE A 64 12.87 1.32 9.91
N GLU A 65 14.05 1.78 9.52
CA GLU A 65 15.31 1.06 9.74
C GLU A 65 15.61 0.89 11.23
N HIS A 66 15.39 1.93 12.02
CA HIS A 66 15.69 1.93 13.45
C HIS A 66 14.54 1.45 14.35
N ASP A 67 13.37 1.18 13.78
CA ASP A 67 12.23 0.69 14.55
C ASP A 67 12.41 -0.79 14.91
N THR A 68 12.20 -1.13 16.18
CA THR A 68 12.45 -2.47 16.73
C THR A 68 11.28 -3.44 16.54
N GLN A 69 10.14 -2.98 16.03
CA GLN A 69 8.90 -3.78 16.04
C GLN A 69 8.26 -3.94 14.66
N ILE A 70 8.47 -2.99 13.71
CA ILE A 70 7.80 -3.02 12.41
C ILE A 70 8.27 -4.18 11.56
N ARG A 71 7.33 -5.06 11.20
CA ARG A 71 7.49 -6.22 10.32
C ARG A 71 6.65 -6.15 9.05
N ASP A 72 5.70 -5.22 8.99
CA ASP A 72 4.70 -5.09 7.93
C ASP A 72 4.55 -3.61 7.52
N ILE A 73 4.76 -3.32 6.25
CA ILE A 73 4.55 -1.99 5.70
C ILE A 73 3.42 -2.05 4.67
N LEU A 74 2.34 -1.31 4.94
CA LEU A 74 1.25 -1.07 4.00
C LEU A 74 1.46 0.28 3.30
N ILE A 75 1.73 0.26 2.01
CA ILE A 75 1.81 1.46 1.17
C ILE A 75 0.40 1.79 0.69
N THR A 76 -0.16 2.89 1.19
CA THR A 76 -1.52 3.34 0.88
C THR A 76 -1.73 4.77 1.38
N GLY A 77 -2.96 5.26 1.38
CA GLY A 77 -3.25 6.60 1.96
C GLY A 77 -3.59 7.72 0.98
N GLY A 78 -4.31 7.41 0.14
CA GLY A 78 -5.15 7.48 -1.03
C GLY A 78 -5.17 6.05 -1.61
N ASP A 79 -4.63 5.92 -2.79
CA ASP A 79 -4.49 4.67 -3.49
C ASP A 79 -3.04 4.52 -3.94
N ALA A 80 -2.39 3.40 -3.58
CA ALA A 80 -0.97 3.21 -3.89
C ALA A 80 -0.67 3.26 -5.38
N LEU A 81 -1.59 2.73 -6.22
CA LEU A 81 -1.40 2.65 -7.66
C LEU A 81 -1.78 3.94 -8.40
N MET A 82 -2.32 4.95 -7.71
CA MET A 82 -2.43 6.32 -8.24
C MET A 82 -1.08 7.02 -8.37
N SER A 83 -0.06 6.53 -7.70
CA SER A 83 1.30 7.02 -7.87
C SER A 83 1.81 6.71 -9.28
N ARG A 84 2.64 7.62 -9.83
CA ARG A 84 3.34 7.35 -11.09
C ARG A 84 4.25 6.12 -10.93
N ASN A 85 4.46 5.38 -11.99
CA ASN A 85 5.31 4.18 -11.98
C ASN A 85 6.72 4.45 -11.44
N ALA A 86 7.36 5.55 -11.89
CA ALA A 86 8.66 5.96 -11.39
C ALA A 86 8.67 6.23 -9.87
N THR A 87 7.61 6.81 -9.34
CA THR A 87 7.48 7.06 -7.91
C THR A 87 7.26 5.78 -7.12
N LEU A 88 6.39 4.90 -7.61
CA LEU A 88 6.15 3.60 -6.99
C LEU A 88 7.44 2.77 -6.95
N ARG A 89 8.18 2.72 -8.07
CA ARG A 89 9.50 2.07 -8.15
C ARG A 89 10.46 2.64 -7.11
N ASN A 90 10.57 3.96 -7.02
CA ASN A 90 11.44 4.62 -6.04
C ASN A 90 11.08 4.25 -4.58
N ILE A 91 9.79 4.21 -4.25
CA ILE A 91 9.33 3.81 -2.91
C ILE A 91 9.71 2.35 -2.62
N LEU A 92 9.41 1.45 -3.55
CA LEU A 92 9.68 0.03 -3.39
C LEU A 92 11.20 -0.24 -3.27
N ASP A 93 12.02 0.39 -4.11
CA ASP A 93 13.48 0.30 -4.03
C ASP A 93 14.02 0.83 -2.70
N ALA A 94 13.46 1.93 -2.19
CA ALA A 94 13.85 2.48 -0.90
C ALA A 94 13.50 1.53 0.26
N VAL A 95 12.31 0.92 0.22
CA VAL A 95 11.88 -0.09 1.21
C VAL A 95 12.80 -1.31 1.18
N CYS A 96 13.14 -1.80 -0.01
CA CYS A 96 14.04 -2.94 -0.16
C CYS A 96 15.44 -2.64 0.41
N LYS A 97 16.04 -1.50 0.03
CA LYS A 97 17.33 -1.05 0.54
C LYS A 97 17.33 -0.90 2.07
N MET A 98 16.28 -0.33 2.62
CA MET A 98 16.11 -0.20 4.07
C MET A 98 16.07 -1.58 4.74
N ALA A 99 15.30 -2.53 4.20
CA ALA A 99 15.21 -3.88 4.75
C ALA A 99 16.55 -4.61 4.75
N VAL A 100 17.35 -4.48 3.67
CA VAL A 100 18.70 -5.03 3.58
C VAL A 100 19.60 -4.44 4.66
N ARG A 101 19.64 -3.09 4.80
CA ARG A 101 20.47 -2.44 5.85
C ARG A 101 20.06 -2.89 7.25
N LYS A 102 18.76 -3.02 7.50
CA LYS A 102 18.24 -3.48 8.80
C LYS A 102 18.72 -4.90 9.15
N ARG A 103 18.69 -5.80 8.17
CA ARG A 103 19.23 -7.16 8.33
C ARG A 103 20.74 -7.14 8.57
N GLN A 104 21.48 -6.36 7.81
CA GLN A 104 22.92 -6.22 7.97
C GLN A 104 23.29 -5.69 9.37
N ALA A 105 22.58 -4.67 9.84
CA ALA A 105 22.77 -4.15 11.19
C ALA A 105 22.50 -5.21 12.28
N ASN A 106 21.58 -6.13 12.05
CA ASN A 106 21.29 -7.23 12.99
C ASN A 106 22.40 -8.29 13.10
N LEU A 107 23.32 -8.38 12.13
CA LEU A 107 24.42 -9.35 12.18
C LEU A 107 25.39 -9.05 13.32
N SER A 108 25.57 -7.79 13.68
CA SER A 108 26.46 -7.36 14.77
C SER A 108 25.74 -7.08 16.10
N ARG A 109 24.40 -7.23 16.15
CA ARG A 109 23.61 -6.95 17.35
C ARG A 109 23.38 -8.21 18.18
N PRO A 110 23.48 -8.13 19.50
CA PRO A 110 23.18 -9.25 20.37
C PRO A 110 21.69 -9.62 20.30
N ASP A 111 21.37 -10.86 20.64
CA ASP A 111 20.00 -11.32 20.76
C ASP A 111 19.27 -10.49 21.83
N GLY A 112 18.06 -10.04 21.52
CA GLY A 112 17.29 -9.12 22.37
C GLY A 112 17.41 -7.65 22.00
N GLU A 113 18.45 -7.25 21.28
CA GLU A 113 18.64 -5.87 20.77
C GLU A 113 18.43 -5.76 19.25
N LYS A 114 18.13 -6.86 18.59
CA LYS A 114 17.90 -6.91 17.14
C LYS A 114 16.65 -6.14 16.75
N TYR A 115 16.73 -5.43 15.65
CA TYR A 115 15.56 -4.84 15.02
C TYR A 115 14.64 -5.92 14.44
N ALA A 116 13.33 -5.70 14.48
CA ALA A 116 12.41 -6.56 13.75
C ALA A 116 12.68 -6.46 12.25
N GLU A 117 12.91 -7.58 11.59
CA GLU A 117 13.10 -7.61 10.14
C GLU A 117 11.77 -7.45 9.41
N LEU A 118 11.80 -6.73 8.28
CA LEU A 118 10.63 -6.54 7.45
C LEU A 118 10.27 -7.86 6.75
N GLN A 119 9.08 -8.37 7.00
CA GLN A 119 8.58 -9.63 6.46
C GLN A 119 7.53 -9.42 5.38
N ARG A 120 6.75 -8.33 5.46
CA ARG A 120 5.59 -8.09 4.61
C ARG A 120 5.58 -6.70 4.02
N VAL A 121 5.28 -6.64 2.72
CA VAL A 121 4.98 -5.39 2.02
C VAL A 121 3.62 -5.53 1.33
N ARG A 122 2.76 -4.54 1.53
CA ARG A 122 1.42 -4.50 0.95
C ARG A 122 1.21 -3.20 0.17
N LEU A 123 0.56 -3.31 -0.97
CA LEU A 123 0.04 -2.18 -1.74
C LEU A 123 -1.47 -2.12 -1.56
N GLY A 124 -1.98 -1.10 -0.90
CA GLY A 124 -3.41 -0.88 -0.72
C GLY A 124 -3.97 -0.08 -1.88
N THR A 125 -4.86 -0.70 -2.67
CA THR A 125 -5.42 -0.08 -3.88
C THR A 125 -6.84 -0.54 -4.14
N ARG A 126 -7.66 0.35 -4.68
CA ARG A 126 -8.97 0.02 -5.27
C ARG A 126 -8.96 0.18 -6.78
N LEU A 127 -7.82 0.52 -7.34
CA LEU A 127 -7.68 0.87 -8.75
C LEU A 127 -8.09 -0.25 -9.71
N PRO A 128 -7.83 -1.56 -9.43
CA PRO A 128 -8.36 -2.64 -10.26
C PRO A 128 -9.90 -2.66 -10.38
N VAL A 129 -10.62 -2.01 -9.46
CA VAL A 129 -12.09 -1.92 -9.49
C VAL A 129 -12.58 -0.86 -10.46
N TYR A 130 -12.02 0.35 -10.41
CA TYR A 130 -12.55 1.51 -11.15
C TYR A 130 -11.69 1.96 -12.33
N LEU A 131 -10.44 1.50 -12.41
CA LEU A 131 -9.53 1.80 -13.50
C LEU A 131 -8.59 0.61 -13.77
N PRO A 132 -9.11 -0.58 -14.15
CA PRO A 132 -8.32 -1.80 -14.30
C PRO A 132 -7.21 -1.68 -15.36
N MET A 133 -7.36 -0.83 -16.37
CA MET A 133 -6.34 -0.57 -17.40
C MET A 133 -5.06 0.08 -16.83
N ARG A 134 -5.09 0.60 -15.60
CA ARG A 134 -3.88 1.07 -14.92
C ARG A 134 -2.90 -0.06 -14.57
N VAL A 135 -3.38 -1.30 -14.58
CA VAL A 135 -2.53 -2.48 -14.44
C VAL A 135 -1.88 -2.78 -15.79
N ASP A 136 -0.98 -1.90 -16.19
CA ASP A 136 -0.19 -1.94 -17.42
C ASP A 136 1.09 -2.79 -17.27
N ASP A 137 1.80 -3.03 -18.38
CA ASP A 137 3.00 -3.87 -18.37
C ASP A 137 4.13 -3.25 -17.55
N GLU A 138 4.26 -1.92 -17.57
CA GLU A 138 5.28 -1.22 -16.76
C GLU A 138 5.05 -1.44 -15.25
N LEU A 139 3.80 -1.40 -14.79
CA LEU A 139 3.47 -1.72 -13.40
C LEU A 139 3.82 -3.18 -13.08
N LEU A 140 3.49 -4.11 -13.96
CA LEU A 140 3.80 -5.53 -13.74
C LEU A 140 5.31 -5.77 -13.65
N ASP A 141 6.09 -5.07 -14.47
CA ASP A 141 7.55 -5.16 -14.40
C ASP A 141 8.10 -4.60 -13.08
N ILE A 142 7.53 -3.52 -12.57
CA ILE A 142 7.88 -3.00 -11.24
C ILE A 142 7.59 -4.04 -10.15
N LEU A 143 6.45 -4.72 -10.22
CA LEU A 143 6.09 -5.74 -9.23
C LEU A 143 7.01 -6.97 -9.31
N ARG A 144 7.38 -7.41 -10.51
CA ARG A 144 8.33 -8.52 -10.72
C ARG A 144 9.73 -8.18 -10.22
N ASP A 145 10.23 -7.00 -10.60
CA ASP A 145 11.54 -6.50 -10.14
C ASP A 145 11.61 -6.44 -8.61
N PHE A 146 10.57 -5.87 -7.99
CA PHE A 146 10.53 -5.79 -6.54
C PHE A 146 10.51 -7.18 -5.90
N ARG A 147 9.74 -8.12 -6.45
CA ARG A 147 9.67 -9.49 -5.93
C ARG A 147 11.05 -10.15 -5.92
N GLN A 148 11.86 -9.96 -6.97
CA GLN A 148 13.23 -10.50 -7.00
C GLN A 148 14.09 -9.89 -5.90
N LYS A 149 14.11 -8.56 -5.79
CA LYS A 149 14.86 -7.83 -4.76
C LYS A 149 14.37 -8.15 -3.34
N ALA A 150 13.08 -8.38 -3.16
CA ALA A 150 12.47 -8.71 -1.87
C ALA A 150 13.00 -10.01 -1.28
N VAL A 151 13.28 -11.01 -2.11
CA VAL A 151 13.89 -12.28 -1.67
C VAL A 151 15.24 -12.04 -1.00
N GLU A 152 16.11 -11.25 -1.62
CA GLU A 152 17.42 -10.88 -1.07
C GLU A 152 17.29 -10.07 0.21
N ALA A 153 16.28 -9.21 0.28
CA ALA A 153 16.00 -8.39 1.46
C ALA A 153 15.31 -9.18 2.60
N GLY A 154 14.94 -10.45 2.38
CA GLY A 154 14.24 -11.28 3.38
C GLY A 154 12.74 -10.97 3.52
N ILE A 155 12.17 -10.23 2.57
CA ILE A 155 10.75 -9.94 2.54
C ILE A 155 10.03 -11.11 1.85
N THR A 156 9.26 -11.87 2.61
CA THR A 156 8.66 -13.13 2.14
C THR A 156 7.21 -13.00 1.72
N GLN A 157 6.54 -11.91 2.10
CA GLN A 157 5.10 -11.74 1.91
C GLN A 157 4.81 -10.45 1.14
N LEU A 158 4.32 -10.59 -0.09
CA LEU A 158 3.99 -9.50 -0.98
C LEU A 158 2.51 -9.56 -1.35
N PHE A 159 1.75 -8.51 -1.02
CA PHE A 159 0.32 -8.45 -1.25
C PHE A 159 -0.11 -7.19 -1.98
N VAL A 160 -0.97 -7.34 -2.95
CA VAL A 160 -1.86 -6.27 -3.40
C VAL A 160 -3.18 -6.43 -2.66
N GLN A 161 -3.47 -5.50 -1.78
CA GLN A 161 -4.70 -5.49 -0.98
C GLN A 161 -5.74 -4.65 -1.69
N THR A 162 -6.70 -5.31 -2.32
CA THR A 162 -7.78 -4.69 -3.07
C THR A 162 -9.01 -4.40 -2.20
N HIS A 163 -9.98 -3.70 -2.77
CA HIS A 163 -11.21 -3.35 -2.08
C HIS A 163 -12.42 -3.41 -3.03
N PHE A 164 -12.84 -4.62 -3.38
CA PHE A 164 -14.13 -4.88 -4.04
C PHE A 164 -15.21 -4.88 -2.97
N GLN A 165 -16.19 -4.00 -3.10
CA GLN A 165 -17.29 -3.86 -2.14
C GLN A 165 -18.57 -4.61 -2.60
N SER A 166 -18.69 -4.83 -3.91
CA SER A 166 -19.86 -5.47 -4.51
C SER A 166 -19.44 -6.48 -5.59
N PRO A 167 -20.20 -7.60 -5.74
CA PRO A 167 -20.00 -8.50 -6.87
C PRO A 167 -20.14 -7.83 -8.24
N LEU A 168 -20.88 -6.73 -8.33
CA LEU A 168 -21.05 -5.95 -9.56
C LEU A 168 -19.79 -5.24 -10.01
N GLU A 169 -18.84 -5.06 -9.12
CA GLU A 169 -17.53 -4.47 -9.42
C GLU A 169 -16.56 -5.47 -10.08
N VAL A 170 -16.94 -6.75 -10.10
CA VAL A 170 -16.12 -7.82 -10.68
C VAL A 170 -16.44 -7.95 -12.17
N THR A 171 -15.88 -7.05 -12.96
CA THR A 171 -16.01 -7.04 -14.43
C THR A 171 -14.94 -7.94 -15.07
N PRO A 172 -15.06 -8.29 -16.37
CA PRO A 172 -14.01 -9.00 -17.09
C PRO A 172 -12.67 -8.29 -17.01
N GLU A 173 -12.64 -6.97 -17.13
CA GLU A 173 -11.43 -6.13 -17.09
C GLU A 173 -10.80 -6.15 -15.69
N SER A 174 -11.61 -6.08 -14.64
CA SER A 174 -11.10 -6.15 -13.27
C SER A 174 -10.54 -7.53 -12.94
N ARG A 175 -11.14 -8.60 -13.44
CA ARG A 175 -10.62 -9.98 -13.33
C ARG A 175 -9.28 -10.12 -14.05
N GLU A 176 -9.18 -9.58 -15.27
CA GLU A 176 -7.94 -9.61 -16.03
C GLU A 176 -6.83 -8.81 -15.30
N ALA A 177 -7.14 -7.64 -14.76
CA ALA A 177 -6.19 -6.86 -13.96
C ALA A 177 -5.68 -7.67 -12.75
N ILE A 178 -6.55 -8.36 -12.02
CA ILE A 178 -6.17 -9.23 -10.90
C ILE A 178 -5.31 -10.39 -11.38
N ARG A 179 -5.71 -11.07 -12.48
CA ARG A 179 -4.92 -12.17 -13.06
C ARG A 179 -3.51 -11.73 -13.44
N ARG A 180 -3.37 -10.54 -14.04
CA ARG A 180 -2.08 -9.93 -14.39
C ARG A 180 -1.23 -9.64 -13.15
N ILE A 181 -1.81 -9.10 -12.08
CA ILE A 181 -1.10 -8.90 -10.82
C ILE A 181 -0.62 -10.25 -10.26
N LEU A 182 -1.48 -11.25 -10.19
CA LEU A 182 -1.12 -12.59 -9.71
C LEU A 182 0.03 -13.21 -10.53
N SER A 183 0.10 -12.95 -11.84
CA SER A 183 1.18 -13.44 -12.70
C SER A 183 2.57 -12.89 -12.33
N THR A 184 2.64 -11.82 -11.56
CA THR A 184 3.91 -11.28 -11.04
C THR A 184 4.42 -12.02 -9.79
N GLY A 185 3.61 -12.92 -9.23
CA GLY A 185 3.91 -13.64 -7.99
C GLY A 185 3.58 -12.88 -6.72
N TRP A 186 2.90 -11.72 -6.82
CA TRP A 186 2.25 -11.09 -5.68
C TRP A 186 0.93 -11.78 -5.39
N ALA A 187 0.61 -11.97 -4.12
CA ALA A 187 -0.71 -12.42 -3.71
C ALA A 187 -1.70 -11.25 -3.75
N VAL A 188 -2.96 -11.55 -4.00
CA VAL A 188 -4.03 -10.56 -3.97
C VAL A 188 -4.99 -10.91 -2.84
N THR A 189 -5.31 -9.90 -2.02
CA THR A 189 -6.31 -10.02 -0.95
C THR A 189 -7.39 -8.96 -1.16
N ASN A 190 -8.61 -9.26 -0.73
CA ASN A 190 -9.70 -8.31 -0.77
C ASN A 190 -10.11 -7.89 0.63
N GLN A 191 -10.06 -6.59 0.90
CA GLN A 191 -10.56 -6.03 2.14
C GLN A 191 -12.06 -5.77 2.02
N LEU A 192 -12.85 -6.47 2.81
CA LEU A 192 -14.28 -6.22 2.92
C LEU A 192 -14.58 -5.28 4.08
N VAL A 193 -15.42 -4.29 3.81
CA VAL A 193 -15.99 -3.43 4.86
C VAL A 193 -17.45 -3.78 5.02
N TYR A 194 -17.80 -4.23 6.22
CA TYR A 194 -19.15 -4.59 6.56
C TYR A 194 -19.93 -3.32 6.97
N ASN A 195 -20.76 -2.83 6.07
CA ASN A 195 -21.74 -1.79 6.34
C ASN A 195 -23.14 -2.28 5.89
N VAL A 196 -24.19 -1.54 6.19
CA VAL A 196 -25.57 -1.94 5.86
C VAL A 196 -25.75 -2.28 4.38
N ALA A 197 -25.14 -1.51 3.49
CA ALA A 197 -25.24 -1.74 2.04
C ALA A 197 -24.39 -2.94 1.58
N ALA A 198 -23.15 -3.08 2.04
CA ALA A 198 -22.24 -4.15 1.66
C ALA A 198 -22.57 -5.48 2.34
N SER A 199 -23.26 -5.45 3.47
CA SER A 199 -23.64 -6.65 4.26
C SER A 199 -24.99 -7.25 3.84
N ARG A 200 -25.58 -6.82 2.73
CA ARG A 200 -26.81 -7.41 2.21
C ARG A 200 -26.65 -8.91 1.98
N ARG A 201 -27.73 -9.65 2.30
CA ARG A 201 -27.77 -11.12 2.20
C ARG A 201 -27.29 -11.60 0.82
N GLY A 202 -26.31 -12.47 0.80
CA GLY A 202 -25.73 -13.04 -0.42
C GLY A 202 -24.60 -12.23 -1.07
N HIS A 203 -24.39 -10.95 -0.78
CA HIS A 203 -23.30 -10.16 -1.34
C HIS A 203 -21.92 -10.70 -0.96
N THR A 204 -21.69 -10.90 0.34
CA THR A 204 -20.42 -11.43 0.86
C THR A 204 -20.15 -12.83 0.33
N ALA A 205 -21.19 -13.69 0.26
CA ALA A 205 -21.05 -15.04 -0.27
C ALA A 205 -20.66 -15.04 -1.76
N LYS A 206 -21.25 -14.14 -2.55
CA LYS A 206 -20.91 -13.98 -3.97
C LYS A 206 -19.47 -13.47 -4.16
N LEU A 207 -19.03 -12.50 -3.36
CA LEU A 207 -17.64 -11.98 -3.42
C LEU A 207 -16.59 -13.03 -3.04
N ARG A 208 -16.94 -14.00 -2.18
CA ARG A 208 -16.02 -15.09 -1.80
C ARG A 208 -15.85 -16.14 -2.89
N LYS A 209 -16.75 -16.18 -3.87
CA LYS A 209 -16.71 -17.14 -5.00
C LYS A 209 -15.95 -16.61 -6.21
N VAL A 210 -15.50 -15.40 -6.17
CA VAL A 210 -14.80 -14.69 -7.24
C VAL A 210 -13.32 -14.54 -6.89
#